data_57cbf246aadf412641d0df97dfea6de6
#
_entry.id   57cbf246aadf412641d0df97dfea6de6
#
_cell.length_a   1.000
_cell.length_b   1.000
_cell.length_c   1.000
_cell.angle_alpha   90.00
_cell.angle_beta   90.00
_cell.angle_gamma   90.00
#
_symmetry.space_group_name_H-M   'P 1'
#
loop_
_entity.id
_entity.type
_entity.pdbx_description
1 polymer ?
#
loop_
_entity_poly.entity_id
_entity_poly.type
_entity_poly.pdbx_seq_one_letter_code
_entity_poly.pdbx_strand_id
1 'polypeptide(L)'
;MKLNILKRAGMLAASAAVCYGGVFGALTLNGLRYVRPTAENWTLLAYMQPAARIEQQKTTRVIPDEKEWSYLRITGYDAQNREIWSLNCKRPFGVSSSERKVYSGSKMTWYSTTYGVKTVSYTEYDEQGRIIRTANADGIETYIYRGDEEEPYLEQSCDTAGNMQSQTVSEYNPKTGETTRTSTIFEGVLTGTWITVKDARG
;
A
#
# COMPACT_ATOMS: atom_id res chain seq x y z
N MET A 1 37.14 -30.59 -21.02
CA MET A 1 36.72 -29.33 -20.35
C MET A 1 35.59 -28.59 -21.07
N LYS A 2 35.65 -28.40 -22.40
CA LYS A 2 34.59 -27.69 -23.19
C LYS A 2 33.20 -28.32 -23.12
N LEU A 3 33.07 -29.65 -23.06
CA LEU A 3 31.78 -30.35 -23.03
C LEU A 3 30.98 -30.10 -21.74
N ASN A 4 31.66 -29.92 -20.61
CA ASN A 4 31.01 -29.64 -19.32
C ASN A 4 30.48 -28.18 -19.21
N ILE A 5 31.13 -27.26 -19.91
CA ILE A 5 30.65 -25.85 -19.96
C ILE A 5 29.39 -25.75 -20.78
N LEU A 6 29.32 -26.42 -21.94
CA LEU A 6 28.12 -26.46 -22.80
C LEU A 6 26.94 -27.13 -22.09
N LYS A 7 27.16 -28.23 -21.35
CA LYS A 7 26.09 -28.86 -20.55
C LYS A 7 25.58 -27.96 -19.45
N ARG A 8 26.46 -27.26 -18.74
CA ARG A 8 26.07 -26.30 -17.69
C ARG A 8 25.32 -25.09 -18.25
N ALA A 9 25.77 -24.55 -19.38
CA ALA A 9 25.11 -23.46 -20.08
C ALA A 9 23.71 -23.89 -20.56
N GLY A 10 23.57 -25.11 -21.11
CA GLY A 10 22.30 -25.69 -21.52
C GLY A 10 21.33 -25.89 -20.35
N MET A 11 21.81 -26.37 -19.20
CA MET A 11 20.99 -26.51 -17.99
C MET A 11 20.53 -25.14 -17.44
N LEU A 12 21.40 -24.14 -17.43
CA LEU A 12 21.03 -22.79 -17.02
C LEU A 12 19.99 -22.16 -17.94
N ALA A 13 20.16 -22.33 -19.27
CA ALA A 13 19.18 -21.85 -20.23
C ALA A 13 17.83 -22.57 -20.12
N ALA A 14 17.84 -23.89 -19.91
CA ALA A 14 16.62 -24.67 -19.69
C ALA A 14 15.93 -24.28 -18.38
N SER A 15 16.68 -24.08 -17.29
CA SER A 15 16.12 -23.63 -16.00
C SER A 15 15.52 -22.23 -16.13
N ALA A 16 16.19 -21.31 -16.83
CA ALA A 16 15.67 -19.98 -17.09
C ALA A 16 14.39 -20.02 -17.94
N ALA A 17 14.35 -20.87 -18.97
CA ALA A 17 13.17 -21.04 -19.82
C ALA A 17 11.98 -21.67 -19.04
N VAL A 18 12.23 -22.64 -18.17
CA VAL A 18 11.19 -23.23 -17.30
C VAL A 18 10.67 -22.22 -16.28
N CYS A 19 11.57 -21.47 -15.62
CA CYS A 19 11.15 -20.41 -14.71
C CYS A 19 10.36 -19.32 -15.44
N TYR A 20 10.86 -18.86 -16.59
CA TYR A 20 10.18 -17.86 -17.41
C TYR A 20 8.82 -18.35 -17.90
N GLY A 21 8.77 -19.57 -18.46
CA GLY A 21 7.54 -20.18 -18.94
C GLY A 21 6.55 -20.46 -17.82
N GLY A 22 7.02 -20.91 -16.65
CA GLY A 22 6.19 -21.16 -15.47
C GLY A 22 5.57 -19.88 -14.92
N VAL A 23 6.34 -18.83 -14.76
CA VAL A 23 5.84 -17.52 -14.30
C VAL A 23 4.92 -16.90 -15.34
N PHE A 24 5.30 -16.92 -16.62
CA PHE A 24 4.46 -16.40 -17.69
C PHE A 24 3.17 -17.20 -17.83
N GLY A 25 3.23 -18.53 -17.71
CA GLY A 25 2.06 -19.40 -17.71
C GLY A 25 1.15 -19.13 -16.52
N ALA A 26 1.69 -19.01 -15.31
CA ALA A 26 0.92 -18.67 -14.11
C ALA A 26 0.25 -17.29 -14.24
N LEU A 27 0.97 -16.28 -14.73
CA LEU A 27 0.44 -14.96 -14.99
C LEU A 27 -0.66 -14.97 -16.06
N THR A 28 -0.49 -15.78 -17.12
CA THR A 28 -1.47 -15.91 -18.20
C THR A 28 -2.72 -16.65 -17.73
N LEU A 29 -2.57 -17.76 -17.00
CA LEU A 29 -3.67 -18.52 -16.42
C LEU A 29 -4.51 -17.71 -15.43
N ASN A 30 -3.87 -16.78 -14.71
CA ASN A 30 -4.55 -15.85 -13.81
C ASN A 30 -5.06 -14.57 -14.50
N GLY A 31 -5.12 -14.54 -15.83
CA GLY A 31 -5.67 -13.41 -16.57
C GLY A 31 -4.74 -12.21 -16.74
N LEU A 32 -3.46 -12.34 -16.34
CA LEU A 32 -2.45 -11.29 -16.45
C LEU A 32 -1.85 -11.17 -17.88
N ARG A 33 -2.67 -11.30 -18.90
CA ARG A 33 -2.26 -11.33 -20.33
C ARG A 33 -1.48 -10.11 -20.82
N TYR A 34 -1.35 -9.07 -20.00
CA TYR A 34 -0.83 -7.77 -20.42
C TYR A 34 0.45 -7.32 -19.70
N VAL A 35 0.95 -8.09 -18.74
CA VAL A 35 2.22 -7.78 -18.08
C VAL A 35 3.33 -8.53 -18.80
N ARG A 36 4.06 -7.85 -19.66
CA ARG A 36 5.33 -8.42 -20.19
C ARG A 36 6.38 -8.31 -19.10
N PRO A 37 7.02 -9.41 -18.67
CA PRO A 37 8.12 -9.34 -17.74
C PRO A 37 9.26 -8.54 -18.37
N THR A 38 9.64 -7.44 -17.74
CA THR A 38 10.88 -6.70 -18.00
C THR A 38 11.91 -7.10 -16.96
N ALA A 39 13.19 -6.82 -17.17
CA ALA A 39 14.24 -7.09 -16.18
C ALA A 39 13.94 -6.41 -14.83
N GLU A 40 13.28 -5.25 -14.86
CA GLU A 40 12.85 -4.51 -13.65
C GLU A 40 11.63 -5.15 -12.96
N ASN A 41 10.70 -5.73 -13.74
CA ASN A 41 9.48 -6.37 -13.22
C ASN A 41 9.76 -7.79 -12.69
N TRP A 42 10.80 -8.45 -13.18
CA TRP A 42 11.13 -9.82 -12.82
C TRP A 42 11.42 -9.99 -11.32
N THR A 43 12.14 -9.07 -10.73
CA THR A 43 12.39 -9.05 -9.29
C THR A 43 11.10 -8.85 -8.47
N LEU A 44 10.17 -8.06 -8.96
CA LEU A 44 8.87 -7.84 -8.32
C LEU A 44 8.00 -9.08 -8.36
N LEU A 45 7.94 -9.77 -9.50
CA LEU A 45 7.17 -11.01 -9.66
C LEU A 45 7.70 -12.14 -8.76
N ALA A 46 9.02 -12.21 -8.56
CA ALA A 46 9.65 -13.20 -7.68
C ALA A 46 9.35 -12.98 -6.19
N TYR A 47 8.97 -11.76 -5.79
CA TYR A 47 8.57 -11.41 -4.42
C TYR A 47 7.05 -11.47 -4.19
N MET A 48 6.25 -11.78 -5.21
CA MET A 48 4.81 -11.94 -5.05
C MET A 48 4.51 -13.19 -4.25
N GLN A 49 3.85 -13.01 -3.11
CA GLN A 49 3.31 -14.15 -2.37
C GLN A 49 2.17 -14.78 -3.17
N PRO A 50 1.97 -16.12 -3.08
CA PRO A 50 0.81 -16.76 -3.68
C PRO A 50 -0.47 -16.11 -3.16
N ALA A 51 -1.30 -15.62 -4.07
CA ALA A 51 -2.58 -15.02 -3.74
C ALA A 51 -3.69 -16.08 -3.85
N ALA A 52 -4.64 -16.08 -2.92
CA ALA A 52 -5.82 -16.90 -3.00
C ALA A 52 -6.81 -16.40 -4.06
N ARG A 53 -6.82 -15.09 -4.31
CA ARG A 53 -7.64 -14.42 -5.32
C ARG A 53 -6.86 -13.29 -5.97
N ILE A 54 -7.04 -13.10 -7.27
CA ILE A 54 -6.45 -11.99 -8.04
C ILE A 54 -7.57 -11.22 -8.72
N GLU A 55 -7.53 -9.91 -8.57
CA GLU A 55 -8.42 -8.99 -9.27
C GLU A 55 -7.65 -8.11 -10.26
N GLN A 56 -8.34 -7.74 -11.33
CA GLN A 56 -7.82 -6.81 -12.33
C GLN A 56 -8.81 -5.68 -12.53
N GLN A 57 -8.32 -4.46 -12.45
CA GLN A 57 -9.09 -3.27 -12.75
C GLN A 57 -8.41 -2.49 -13.87
N LYS A 58 -9.07 -2.35 -14.99
CA LYS A 58 -8.62 -1.48 -16.08
C LYS A 58 -9.34 -0.13 -15.97
N THR A 59 -8.58 0.93 -15.87
CA THR A 59 -9.09 2.30 -15.92
C THR A 59 -8.56 2.95 -17.19
N THR A 60 -9.47 3.47 -18.01
CA THR A 60 -9.13 4.27 -19.21
C THR A 60 -9.57 5.70 -18.93
N ARG A 61 -8.64 6.64 -19.06
CA ARG A 61 -8.92 8.07 -18.96
C ARG A 61 -8.73 8.70 -20.34
N VAL A 62 -9.79 9.27 -20.85
CA VAL A 62 -9.76 10.06 -22.09
C VAL A 62 -9.81 11.52 -21.68
N ILE A 63 -8.75 12.27 -22.02
CA ILE A 63 -8.70 13.72 -21.83
C ILE A 63 -8.82 14.31 -23.24
N PRO A 64 -9.76 15.23 -23.48
CA PRO A 64 -9.84 15.92 -24.77
C PRO A 64 -8.46 16.51 -25.11
N ASP A 65 -8.03 16.31 -26.35
CA ASP A 65 -6.75 16.78 -26.91
C ASP A 65 -5.46 16.14 -26.36
N GLU A 66 -5.58 15.10 -25.49
CA GLU A 66 -4.46 14.31 -25.01
C GLU A 66 -4.54 12.85 -25.45
N LYS A 67 -3.39 12.15 -25.41
CA LYS A 67 -3.36 10.71 -25.66
C LYS A 67 -4.17 9.97 -24.59
N GLU A 68 -4.97 9.00 -25.03
CA GLU A 68 -5.66 8.06 -24.15
C GLU A 68 -4.67 7.38 -23.21
N TRP A 69 -4.95 7.45 -21.91
CA TRP A 69 -4.17 6.81 -20.86
C TRP A 69 -4.94 5.62 -20.31
N SER A 70 -4.32 4.47 -20.30
CA SER A 70 -4.92 3.32 -19.65
C SER A 70 -3.99 2.77 -18.55
N TYR A 71 -4.58 2.52 -17.39
CA TYR A 71 -3.94 1.88 -16.25
C TYR A 71 -4.55 0.51 -16.05
N LEU A 72 -3.69 -0.46 -15.74
CA LEU A 72 -4.09 -1.76 -15.27
C LEU A 72 -3.61 -1.89 -13.82
N ARG A 73 -4.52 -1.98 -12.85
CA ARG A 73 -4.21 -2.39 -11.49
C ARG A 73 -4.50 -3.87 -11.34
N ILE A 74 -3.55 -4.59 -10.77
CA ILE A 74 -3.66 -6.01 -10.47
C ILE A 74 -3.44 -6.14 -8.97
N THR A 75 -4.38 -6.77 -8.28
CA THR A 75 -4.36 -6.89 -6.82
C THR A 75 -4.48 -8.36 -6.44
N GLY A 76 -3.60 -8.82 -5.57
CA GLY A 76 -3.64 -10.15 -4.97
C GLY A 76 -4.14 -10.10 -3.53
N TYR A 77 -5.00 -11.05 -3.19
CA TYR A 77 -5.61 -11.18 -1.88
C TYR A 77 -5.26 -12.52 -1.25
N ASP A 78 -5.13 -12.55 0.07
CA ASP A 78 -4.98 -13.79 0.83
C ASP A 78 -6.32 -14.52 1.06
N ALA A 79 -6.29 -15.64 1.79
CA ALA A 79 -7.48 -16.43 2.12
C ALA A 79 -8.48 -15.68 3.04
N GLN A 80 -8.02 -14.66 3.76
CA GLN A 80 -8.85 -13.78 4.59
C GLN A 80 -9.39 -12.57 3.82
N ASN A 81 -9.23 -12.56 2.48
CA ASN A 81 -9.62 -11.46 1.60
C ASN A 81 -8.91 -10.13 1.87
N ARG A 82 -7.72 -10.15 2.48
CA ARG A 82 -6.88 -8.99 2.70
C ARG A 82 -5.95 -8.81 1.49
N GLU A 83 -5.80 -7.58 1.03
CA GLU A 83 -4.84 -7.26 -0.02
C GLU A 83 -3.41 -7.52 0.46
N ILE A 84 -2.66 -8.36 -0.26
CA ILE A 84 -1.27 -8.71 0.08
C ILE A 84 -0.26 -8.10 -0.89
N TRP A 85 -0.68 -7.76 -2.10
CA TRP A 85 0.13 -7.02 -3.05
C TRP A 85 -0.74 -6.36 -4.12
N SER A 86 -0.24 -5.28 -4.73
CA SER A 86 -0.80 -4.71 -5.94
C SER A 86 0.28 -4.20 -6.90
N LEU A 87 -0.06 -4.20 -8.18
CA LEU A 87 0.76 -3.67 -9.27
C LEU A 87 -0.06 -2.68 -10.07
N ASN A 88 0.51 -1.51 -10.34
CA ASN A 88 -0.04 -0.55 -11.26
C ASN A 88 0.83 -0.53 -12.53
N CYS A 89 0.22 -0.86 -13.66
CA CYS A 89 0.88 -0.91 -14.95
C CYS A 89 0.35 0.21 -15.85
N LYS A 90 1.27 0.96 -16.45
CA LYS A 90 0.95 2.00 -17.44
C LYS A 90 1.27 1.48 -18.84
N ARG A 91 0.36 1.69 -19.82
CA ARG A 91 0.69 1.35 -21.19
C ARG A 91 1.70 2.34 -21.80
N PRO A 92 2.57 1.92 -22.75
CA PRO A 92 2.56 0.61 -23.39
C PRO A 92 3.22 -0.51 -22.61
N PHE A 93 4.13 -0.33 -21.62
CA PHE A 93 4.69 -1.45 -20.85
C PHE A 93 5.55 -0.94 -19.72
N GLY A 94 5.07 -1.05 -18.48
CA GLY A 94 5.89 -0.81 -17.30
C GLY A 94 5.06 -0.86 -16.03
N VAL A 95 5.63 -1.40 -14.96
CA VAL A 95 5.10 -1.24 -13.62
C VAL A 95 5.47 0.16 -13.16
N SER A 96 4.47 1.03 -12.98
CA SER A 96 4.68 2.38 -12.45
C SER A 96 4.79 2.37 -10.93
N SER A 97 4.05 1.48 -10.27
CA SER A 97 4.17 1.26 -8.83
C SER A 97 3.84 -0.19 -8.47
N SER A 98 4.39 -0.62 -7.37
CA SER A 98 4.11 -1.92 -6.76
C SER A 98 3.99 -1.76 -5.26
N GLU A 99 3.12 -2.55 -4.66
CA GLU A 99 2.86 -2.55 -3.24
C GLU A 99 2.87 -3.99 -2.73
N ARG A 100 3.35 -4.19 -1.52
CA ARG A 100 3.30 -5.46 -0.80
C ARG A 100 2.94 -5.19 0.65
N LYS A 101 1.95 -5.92 1.16
CA LYS A 101 1.52 -5.87 2.55
C LYS A 101 1.83 -7.19 3.24
N VAL A 102 2.46 -7.12 4.39
CA VAL A 102 2.80 -8.28 5.22
C VAL A 102 2.08 -8.13 6.55
N TYR A 103 1.19 -9.06 6.86
CA TYR A 103 0.42 -9.08 8.09
C TYR A 103 1.07 -10.02 9.11
N SER A 104 1.21 -9.57 10.35
CA SER A 104 1.75 -10.34 11.46
C SER A 104 1.00 -9.98 12.75
N GLY A 105 0.01 -10.80 13.13
CA GLY A 105 -0.90 -10.47 14.23
C GLY A 105 -1.65 -9.18 13.97
N SER A 106 -1.58 -8.25 14.91
CA SER A 106 -2.18 -6.92 14.83
C SER A 106 -1.35 -5.89 14.02
N LYS A 107 -0.27 -6.31 13.37
CA LYS A 107 0.64 -5.42 12.63
C LYS A 107 0.59 -5.70 11.15
N MET A 108 0.66 -4.63 10.36
CA MET A 108 0.87 -4.68 8.91
C MET A 108 2.12 -3.88 8.56
N THR A 109 2.99 -4.46 7.74
CA THR A 109 4.09 -3.72 7.09
C THR A 109 3.73 -3.55 5.61
N TRP A 110 3.73 -2.32 5.16
CA TRP A 110 3.48 -1.95 3.77
C TRP A 110 4.77 -1.50 3.10
N TYR A 111 5.16 -2.22 2.07
CA TYR A 111 6.27 -1.88 1.18
C TYR A 111 5.69 -1.31 -0.10
N SER A 112 6.11 -0.12 -0.49
CA SER A 112 5.73 0.50 -1.75
C SER A 112 6.95 0.87 -2.57
N THR A 113 6.83 0.77 -3.88
CA THR A 113 7.81 1.29 -4.83
C THR A 113 7.06 2.04 -5.91
N THR A 114 7.33 3.34 -6.04
CA THR A 114 6.71 4.20 -7.03
C THR A 114 7.79 4.93 -7.78
N TYR A 115 7.86 4.73 -9.11
CA TYR A 115 8.92 5.28 -9.97
C TYR A 115 10.35 5.06 -9.44
N GLY A 116 10.60 3.88 -8.85
CA GLY A 116 11.90 3.52 -8.28
C GLY A 116 12.14 3.99 -6.84
N VAL A 117 11.30 4.87 -6.30
CA VAL A 117 11.38 5.29 -4.90
C VAL A 117 10.71 4.23 -4.03
N LYS A 118 11.46 3.72 -3.06
CA LYS A 118 10.98 2.72 -2.10
C LYS A 118 10.56 3.40 -0.81
N THR A 119 9.38 3.05 -0.33
CA THR A 119 8.86 3.46 0.96
C THR A 119 8.43 2.25 1.78
N VAL A 120 8.55 2.36 3.09
CA VAL A 120 8.08 1.35 4.04
C VAL A 120 7.26 2.06 5.09
N SER A 121 6.09 1.53 5.38
CA SER A 121 5.26 2.01 6.49
C SER A 121 4.75 0.85 7.33
N TYR A 122 4.42 1.16 8.57
CA TYR A 122 3.93 0.20 9.56
C TYR A 122 2.58 0.68 10.07
N THR A 123 1.65 -0.26 10.23
CA THR A 123 0.33 0.02 10.81
C THR A 123 0.08 -1.01 11.91
N GLU A 124 -0.36 -0.55 13.07
CA GLU A 124 -0.78 -1.39 14.18
C GLU A 124 -2.29 -1.21 14.40
N TYR A 125 -2.97 -2.31 14.68
CA TYR A 125 -4.40 -2.36 14.89
C TYR A 125 -4.71 -2.83 16.31
N ASP A 126 -5.81 -2.39 16.89
CA ASP A 126 -6.35 -2.95 18.12
C ASP A 126 -7.13 -4.26 17.86
N GLU A 127 -7.73 -4.81 18.91
CA GLU A 127 -8.51 -6.04 18.82
C GLU A 127 -9.81 -5.89 18.01
N GLN A 128 -10.30 -4.68 17.86
CA GLN A 128 -11.46 -4.33 17.02
C GLN A 128 -11.08 -4.07 15.56
N GLY A 129 -9.79 -4.11 15.22
CA GLY A 129 -9.28 -3.86 13.87
C GLY A 129 -9.14 -2.37 13.52
N ARG A 130 -9.25 -1.45 14.50
CA ARG A 130 -9.03 -0.02 14.32
C ARG A 130 -7.54 0.29 14.34
N ILE A 131 -7.12 1.26 13.55
CA ILE A 131 -5.71 1.69 13.50
C ILE A 131 -5.38 2.46 14.78
N ILE A 132 -4.41 1.97 15.55
CA ILE A 132 -3.91 2.66 16.76
C ILE A 132 -2.58 3.37 16.53
N ARG A 133 -1.84 2.99 15.49
CA ARG A 133 -0.55 3.59 15.17
C ARG A 133 -0.19 3.39 13.71
N THR A 134 0.35 4.44 13.09
CA THR A 134 1.07 4.34 11.81
C THR A 134 2.48 4.91 11.98
N ALA A 135 3.44 4.40 11.21
CA ALA A 135 4.81 4.91 11.19
C ALA A 135 5.42 4.77 9.79
N ASN A 136 6.12 5.78 9.36
CA ASN A 136 6.84 5.83 8.08
C ASN A 136 8.15 6.63 8.22
N ALA A 137 8.77 7.00 7.09
CA ALA A 137 9.99 7.79 7.08
C ALA A 137 9.79 9.24 7.59
N ASP A 138 8.57 9.75 7.58
CA ASP A 138 8.27 11.14 7.96
C ASP A 138 7.94 11.25 9.45
N GLY A 139 7.44 10.18 10.07
CA GLY A 139 7.11 10.18 11.49
C GLY A 139 6.17 9.07 11.93
N ILE A 140 5.52 9.33 13.05
CA ILE A 140 4.62 8.40 13.74
C ILE A 140 3.30 9.12 14.01
N GLU A 141 2.20 8.46 13.68
CA GLU A 141 0.85 8.87 14.07
C GLU A 141 0.28 7.87 15.06
N THR A 142 -0.38 8.36 16.08
CA THR A 142 -1.04 7.55 17.13
C THR A 142 -2.49 7.96 17.24
N TYR A 143 -3.38 6.98 17.38
CA TYR A 143 -4.82 7.14 17.44
C TYR A 143 -5.34 6.49 18.72
N ILE A 144 -6.12 7.22 19.51
CA ILE A 144 -6.69 6.73 20.75
C ILE A 144 -8.22 6.82 20.68
N TYR A 145 -8.89 5.73 21.01
CA TYR A 145 -10.33 5.57 20.94
C TYR A 145 -10.96 5.50 22.31
N ARG A 146 -12.21 5.92 22.44
CA ARG A 146 -13.03 5.74 23.65
C ARG A 146 -13.95 4.54 23.43
N GLY A 147 -13.74 3.47 24.20
CA GLY A 147 -14.57 2.28 24.09
C GLY A 147 -14.68 1.76 22.65
N ASP A 148 -15.90 1.59 22.16
CA ASP A 148 -16.20 1.04 20.83
C ASP A 148 -16.40 2.12 19.74
N GLU A 149 -16.02 3.37 19.99
CA GLU A 149 -16.13 4.44 18.99
C GLU A 149 -15.28 4.10 17.76
N GLU A 150 -15.82 4.33 16.56
CA GLU A 150 -15.10 4.09 15.30
C GLU A 150 -14.08 5.18 14.99
N GLU A 151 -14.33 6.43 15.43
CA GLU A 151 -13.42 7.56 15.26
C GLU A 151 -12.56 7.78 16.51
N PRO A 152 -11.26 8.10 16.36
CA PRO A 152 -10.39 8.39 17.48
C PRO A 152 -10.79 9.73 18.14
N TYR A 153 -10.78 9.76 19.45
CA TYR A 153 -10.96 11.03 20.17
C TYR A 153 -9.66 11.82 20.26
N LEU A 154 -8.50 11.18 20.10
CA LEU A 154 -7.20 11.81 20.10
C LEU A 154 -6.33 11.23 18.97
N GLU A 155 -5.84 12.12 18.14
CA GLU A 155 -4.85 11.84 17.09
C GLU A 155 -3.60 12.65 17.39
N GLN A 156 -2.44 12.04 17.33
CA GLN A 156 -1.14 12.69 17.56
C GLN A 156 -0.17 12.32 16.46
N SER A 157 0.56 13.33 15.95
CA SER A 157 1.64 13.14 14.99
C SER A 157 2.95 13.63 15.58
N CYS A 158 3.99 12.80 15.47
CA CYS A 158 5.34 13.12 15.90
C CYS A 158 6.31 12.90 14.72
N ASP A 159 7.39 13.65 14.67
CA ASP A 159 8.50 13.39 13.76
C ASP A 159 9.27 12.11 14.16
N THR A 160 10.27 11.74 13.37
CA THR A 160 11.11 10.56 13.64
C THR A 160 11.99 10.68 14.89
N ALA A 161 12.19 11.90 15.39
CA ALA A 161 12.90 12.17 16.65
C ALA A 161 11.97 12.12 17.88
N GLY A 162 10.65 11.99 17.66
CA GLY A 162 9.64 11.95 18.71
C GLY A 162 9.10 13.33 19.10
N ASN A 163 9.44 14.40 18.38
CA ASN A 163 8.88 15.71 18.63
C ASN A 163 7.45 15.78 18.09
N MET A 164 6.53 16.28 18.90
CA MET A 164 5.14 16.43 18.49
C MET A 164 5.01 17.48 17.38
N GLN A 165 4.36 17.09 16.30
CA GLN A 165 4.10 17.94 15.14
C GLN A 165 2.66 18.44 15.14
N SER A 166 1.72 17.59 15.52
CA SER A 166 0.31 17.97 15.63
C SER A 166 -0.45 17.10 16.61
N GLN A 167 -1.55 17.66 17.10
CA GLN A 167 -2.52 16.95 17.90
C GLN A 167 -3.92 17.35 17.49
N THR A 168 -4.83 16.41 17.36
CA THR A 168 -6.25 16.66 17.14
C THR A 168 -7.06 15.97 18.24
N VAL A 169 -7.91 16.73 18.91
CA VAL A 169 -8.86 16.25 19.92
C VAL A 169 -10.26 16.36 19.34
N SER A 170 -11.01 15.26 19.41
CA SER A 170 -12.43 15.19 19.00
C SER A 170 -13.31 15.03 20.22
N GLU A 171 -14.28 15.92 20.39
CA GLU A 171 -15.22 15.91 21.49
C GLU A 171 -16.65 15.85 20.96
N TYR A 172 -17.36 14.78 21.31
CA TYR A 172 -18.77 14.62 20.97
C TYR A 172 -19.66 15.16 22.07
N ASN A 173 -20.63 16.02 21.71
CA ASN A 173 -21.63 16.53 22.61
C ASN A 173 -22.96 15.74 22.42
N PRO A 174 -23.33 14.83 23.34
CA PRO A 174 -24.51 14.00 23.18
C PRO A 174 -25.82 14.77 23.30
N LYS A 175 -25.81 16.03 23.79
CA LYS A 175 -27.01 16.85 23.91
C LYS A 175 -27.35 17.54 22.58
N THR A 176 -26.35 17.95 21.81
CA THR A 176 -26.53 18.65 20.55
C THR A 176 -26.31 17.74 19.35
N GLY A 177 -25.68 16.59 19.52
CA GLY A 177 -25.22 15.69 18.43
C GLY A 177 -24.03 16.26 17.65
N GLU A 178 -23.37 17.27 18.17
CA GLU A 178 -22.24 17.93 17.51
C GLU A 178 -20.91 17.27 17.91
N THR A 179 -20.00 17.17 16.95
CA THR A 179 -18.61 16.80 17.20
C THR A 179 -17.71 18.02 16.96
N THR A 180 -16.96 18.41 17.97
CA THR A 180 -15.95 19.47 17.87
C THR A 180 -14.57 18.82 17.71
N ARG A 181 -13.85 19.17 16.64
CA ARG A 181 -12.45 18.77 16.42
C ARG A 181 -11.54 19.97 16.59
N THR A 182 -10.63 19.90 17.54
CA THR A 182 -9.61 20.91 17.81
C THR A 182 -8.25 20.38 17.36
N SER A 183 -7.72 20.95 16.29
CA SER A 183 -6.40 20.56 15.74
C SER A 183 -5.36 21.63 16.09
N THR A 184 -4.27 21.20 16.67
CA THR A 184 -3.14 22.06 17.09
C THR A 184 -1.88 21.59 16.36
N ILE A 185 -1.17 22.51 15.73
CA ILE A 185 0.12 22.24 15.04
C ILE A 185 1.26 22.87 15.84
N PHE A 186 2.35 22.11 15.94
CA PHE A 186 3.57 22.49 16.64
C PHE A 186 4.74 22.48 15.67
N GLU A 187 5.49 23.57 15.59
CA GLU A 187 6.80 23.65 14.93
C GLU A 187 7.84 24.10 15.96
N GLY A 188 8.07 23.24 16.98
CA GLY A 188 8.87 23.61 18.15
C GLY A 188 8.17 24.57 19.11
N VAL A 189 7.24 25.39 18.58
CA VAL A 189 6.34 26.29 19.31
C VAL A 189 4.96 26.14 18.71
N LEU A 190 3.91 26.38 19.49
CA LEU A 190 2.52 26.38 18.98
C LEU A 190 2.38 27.35 17.79
N THR A 191 2.08 26.81 16.61
CA THR A 191 1.94 27.62 15.38
C THR A 191 0.50 27.92 15.01
N GLY A 192 -0.46 27.09 15.46
CA GLY A 192 -1.88 27.34 15.19
C GLY A 192 -2.81 26.33 15.81
N THR A 193 -4.05 26.74 15.99
CA THR A 193 -5.16 25.87 16.41
C THR A 193 -6.36 26.13 15.51
N TRP A 194 -6.96 25.07 14.98
CA TRP A 194 -8.18 25.11 14.17
C TRP A 194 -9.28 24.36 14.88
N ILE A 195 -10.49 24.92 14.84
CA ILE A 195 -11.68 24.30 15.41
C ILE A 195 -12.67 24.03 14.27
N THR A 196 -13.07 22.79 14.12
CA THR A 196 -14.13 22.38 13.17
C THR A 196 -15.27 21.78 13.96
N VAL A 197 -16.48 22.26 13.72
CA VAL A 197 -17.71 21.72 14.33
C VAL A 197 -18.51 21.06 13.22
N LYS A 198 -18.86 19.78 13.44
CA LYS A 198 -19.80 19.04 12.58
C LYS A 198 -21.08 18.79 13.37
N ASP A 199 -22.22 19.12 12.77
CA ASP A 199 -23.53 18.75 13.32
C ASP A 199 -23.89 17.29 12.99
N ALA A 200 -24.98 16.79 13.57
CA ALA A 200 -25.44 15.41 13.37
C ALA A 200 -25.85 15.06 11.92
N ARG A 201 -25.83 16.02 11.02
CA ARG A 201 -26.18 15.85 9.59
C ARG A 201 -24.93 15.71 8.69
N GLY A 202 -23.73 15.89 9.23
CA GLY A 202 -22.43 15.70 8.56
C GLY A 202 -21.83 16.94 7.94
#